data_9f4a4df1accbb4df85ab0f35edb943bc
#
_entry.id   9f4a4df1accbb4df85ab0f35edb943bc
#
_cell.length_a   1.000
_cell.length_b   1.000
_cell.length_c   1.000
_cell.angle_alpha   90.00
_cell.angle_beta   90.00
_cell.angle_gamma   90.00
#
_symmetry.space_group_name_H-M   'P 1'
#
loop_
_entity.id
_entity.type
_entity.pdbx_description
1 polymer ?
#
loop_
_entity_poly.entity_id
_entity_poly.type
_entity_poly.pdbx_seq_one_letter_code
_entity_poly.pdbx_strand_id
1 'polypeptide(L)'
;MEFEERYYRQELDHLRQLSKLLATEKPHLARFLAEKEADPDIERLLEGVAFLTGNLRQKIEDEFPELTHGLIRMLWPNYLRPVPSMTLIEYAPDMDKTSVPVLIPRNEQLTTGAKGTQGNAVLSAYSGNEHDVAPPCTFTLCRDIWLLPVQLDQVENRSTPRHGIIDITFAVAPGTDFATLDLNRLRFWLGNDDNYTRYQLYLWFCEYLQGAELMAGGQSIPMPEFMLKAVGFESEDAMLPWPGNVHSGYRVLQEFFCYADSFLFFDACGIPALPDRLKENCFTLRLRFSRPLPADIRLRDDSLRLYCAPAINLFAHHAEAITLDHQRQDYALVPSRHFPDHYDIFSVNSVVSQTQGKHRKADLGRPVITEAARHWPAFESFRHQMEYSRKREVVYWQHRTRTSLFHRGFDHTLAFIHADGSLPDASLLNNEVVSVSLTCTNRELPVQLRPGDITGTTGKNASVASFRNITRPTRPLWPVIDGSLHWSLLSAMNLNYLSLLDADALKQVIANFDRHAIHHPQMARLSQQKLDAIERLETTPVDRLFTGIPVRGLASTLSIHPEPFVCEGEMYLLGAVLSHFLSLYASVNSFHMLTVVNTESQESWKWAERTGQHPLI
;
A
#
# COMPACT_ATOMS: atom_id res chain seq x y z
N MET A 1 -18.55 18.36 -17.70
CA MET A 1 -18.71 19.49 -18.64
C MET A 1 -17.37 20.05 -19.16
N GLU A 2 -16.34 20.23 -18.34
CA GLU A 2 -15.04 20.74 -18.82
C GLU A 2 -14.28 19.80 -19.78
N PHE A 3 -14.47 18.51 -19.65
CA PHE A 3 -13.79 17.50 -20.47
C PHE A 3 -14.37 17.42 -21.88
N GLU A 4 -15.68 17.47 -22.02
CA GLU A 4 -16.37 17.53 -23.31
C GLU A 4 -15.98 18.77 -24.12
N GLU A 5 -15.83 19.92 -23.45
CA GLU A 5 -15.44 21.17 -24.08
C GLU A 5 -13.99 21.14 -24.61
N ARG A 6 -13.09 20.39 -23.94
CA ARG A 6 -11.70 20.23 -24.40
C ARG A 6 -11.62 19.46 -25.72
N TYR A 7 -12.31 18.31 -25.84
CA TYR A 7 -12.32 17.53 -27.06
C TYR A 7 -12.97 18.28 -28.19
N TYR A 8 -14.09 18.93 -27.94
CA TYR A 8 -14.76 19.77 -28.90
C TYR A 8 -13.83 20.88 -29.44
N ARG A 9 -13.13 21.59 -28.58
CA ARG A 9 -12.18 22.65 -29.00
C ARG A 9 -11.02 22.11 -29.83
N GLN A 10 -10.45 20.99 -29.40
CA GLN A 10 -9.34 20.37 -30.15
C GLN A 10 -9.77 19.92 -31.54
N GLU A 11 -10.90 19.28 -31.67
CA GLU A 11 -11.43 18.84 -32.97
C GLU A 11 -11.82 20.02 -33.86
N LEU A 12 -12.41 21.07 -33.28
CA LEU A 12 -12.74 22.29 -34.02
C LEU A 12 -11.49 22.99 -34.58
N ASP A 13 -10.43 23.09 -33.77
CA ASP A 13 -9.15 23.67 -34.21
C ASP A 13 -8.49 22.81 -35.28
N HIS A 14 -8.57 21.49 -35.16
CA HIS A 14 -8.06 20.54 -36.17
C HIS A 14 -8.81 20.68 -37.49
N LEU A 15 -10.14 20.71 -37.44
CA LEU A 15 -10.96 20.89 -38.64
C LEU A 15 -10.71 22.24 -39.34
N ARG A 16 -10.51 23.31 -38.56
CA ARG A 16 -10.13 24.64 -39.09
C ARG A 16 -8.76 24.63 -39.76
N GLN A 17 -7.77 23.91 -39.20
CA GLN A 17 -6.48 23.72 -39.86
C GLN A 17 -6.56 22.95 -41.15
N LEU A 18 -7.34 21.85 -41.16
CA LEU A 18 -7.61 21.07 -42.39
C LEU A 18 -8.33 21.90 -43.45
N SER A 19 -9.30 22.73 -43.06
CA SER A 19 -10.01 23.63 -43.96
C SER A 19 -9.07 24.61 -44.66
N LYS A 20 -8.08 25.16 -43.92
CA LYS A 20 -7.04 26.04 -44.50
C LYS A 20 -6.14 25.28 -45.47
N LEU A 21 -5.72 24.07 -45.15
CA LEU A 21 -4.94 23.21 -46.07
C LEU A 21 -5.73 22.86 -47.32
N LEU A 22 -7.00 22.52 -47.18
CA LEU A 22 -7.87 22.22 -48.31
C LEU A 22 -8.11 23.44 -49.19
N ALA A 23 -8.18 24.66 -48.61
CA ALA A 23 -8.28 25.92 -49.34
C ALA A 23 -7.04 26.21 -50.20
N THR A 24 -5.85 25.78 -49.77
CA THR A 24 -4.63 25.91 -50.59
C THR A 24 -4.58 24.90 -51.73
N GLU A 25 -5.07 23.70 -51.53
CA GLU A 25 -5.13 22.67 -52.59
C GLU A 25 -6.25 22.93 -53.63
N LYS A 26 -7.37 23.51 -53.18
CA LYS A 26 -8.55 23.78 -53.99
C LYS A 26 -8.94 25.26 -53.93
N PRO A 27 -8.32 26.14 -54.77
CA PRO A 27 -8.52 27.58 -54.68
C PRO A 27 -9.97 28.04 -54.91
N HIS A 28 -10.79 27.29 -55.59
CA HIS A 28 -12.20 27.63 -55.80
C HIS A 28 -13.06 27.53 -54.56
N LEU A 29 -12.60 26.79 -53.54
CA LEU A 29 -13.26 26.65 -52.23
C LEU A 29 -12.67 27.62 -51.20
N ALA A 30 -11.55 28.28 -51.51
CA ALA A 30 -10.82 29.12 -50.54
C ALA A 30 -11.68 30.24 -49.92
N ARG A 31 -12.57 30.84 -50.70
CA ARG A 31 -13.47 31.92 -50.23
C ARG A 31 -14.47 31.44 -49.14
N PHE A 32 -14.72 30.13 -49.04
CA PHE A 32 -15.62 29.56 -48.04
C PHE A 32 -14.88 28.92 -46.85
N LEU A 33 -13.61 28.57 -47.03
CA LEU A 33 -12.86 27.73 -46.09
C LEU A 33 -11.64 28.44 -45.48
N ALA A 34 -11.12 29.51 -46.11
CA ALA A 34 -9.85 30.11 -45.71
C ALA A 34 -9.96 31.12 -44.54
N GLU A 35 -11.07 31.84 -44.44
CA GLU A 35 -11.26 32.88 -43.43
C GLU A 35 -12.26 32.43 -42.35
N LYS A 36 -11.96 32.73 -41.10
CA LYS A 36 -12.85 32.49 -39.94
C LYS A 36 -14.10 33.36 -40.14
N GLU A 37 -15.29 32.76 -40.03
CA GLU A 37 -16.60 33.42 -40.14
C GLU A 37 -16.95 33.95 -41.57
N ALA A 38 -16.24 33.48 -42.60
CA ALA A 38 -16.56 33.86 -43.99
C ALA A 38 -17.93 33.36 -44.45
N ASP A 39 -18.35 32.17 -43.97
CA ASP A 39 -19.66 31.62 -44.22
C ASP A 39 -20.21 31.00 -42.91
N PRO A 40 -21.28 31.61 -42.32
CA PRO A 40 -21.85 31.13 -41.06
C PRO A 40 -22.40 29.72 -41.09
N ASP A 41 -22.85 29.26 -42.25
CA ASP A 41 -23.43 27.91 -42.39
C ASP A 41 -22.34 26.85 -42.41
N ILE A 42 -21.18 27.13 -43.02
CA ILE A 42 -20.00 26.27 -42.97
C ILE A 42 -19.41 26.20 -41.56
N GLU A 43 -19.33 27.32 -40.85
CA GLU A 43 -18.85 27.36 -39.49
C GLU A 43 -19.72 26.52 -38.54
N ARG A 44 -21.06 26.64 -38.65
CA ARG A 44 -22.00 25.79 -37.90
C ARG A 44 -21.86 24.30 -38.23
N LEU A 45 -21.57 23.99 -39.48
CA LEU A 45 -21.37 22.61 -39.93
C LEU A 45 -20.06 22.05 -39.34
N LEU A 46 -18.99 22.85 -39.33
CA LEU A 46 -17.72 22.49 -38.68
C LEU A 46 -17.88 22.32 -37.18
N GLU A 47 -18.63 23.21 -36.52
CA GLU A 47 -18.95 23.08 -35.06
C GLU A 47 -19.77 21.82 -34.79
N GLY A 48 -20.76 21.48 -35.61
CA GLY A 48 -21.54 20.26 -35.50
C GLY A 48 -20.70 18.99 -35.69
N VAL A 49 -19.84 18.99 -36.69
CA VAL A 49 -18.90 17.86 -36.92
C VAL A 49 -17.88 17.77 -35.78
N ALA A 50 -17.32 18.88 -35.33
CA ALA A 50 -16.38 18.90 -34.19
C ALA A 50 -17.03 18.37 -32.91
N PHE A 51 -18.30 18.68 -32.66
CA PHE A 51 -19.06 18.14 -31.53
C PHE A 51 -19.24 16.64 -31.63
N LEU A 52 -19.63 16.13 -32.81
CA LEU A 52 -19.82 14.69 -33.01
C LEU A 52 -18.51 13.91 -32.96
N THR A 53 -17.45 14.43 -33.60
CA THR A 53 -16.12 13.79 -33.58
C THR A 53 -15.45 13.90 -32.21
N GLY A 54 -15.64 15.00 -31.49
CA GLY A 54 -15.19 15.17 -30.11
C GLY A 54 -15.83 14.16 -29.16
N ASN A 55 -17.15 13.94 -29.27
CA ASN A 55 -17.86 12.91 -28.50
C ASN A 55 -17.41 11.49 -28.87
N LEU A 56 -17.12 11.24 -30.13
CA LEU A 56 -16.65 9.93 -30.59
C LEU A 56 -15.22 9.66 -30.09
N ARG A 57 -14.37 10.67 -30.13
CA ARG A 57 -13.01 10.60 -29.57
C ARG A 57 -13.01 10.41 -28.06
N GLN A 58 -13.82 11.16 -27.34
CA GLN A 58 -14.03 10.96 -25.92
C GLN A 58 -14.47 9.52 -25.63
N LYS A 59 -15.44 8.99 -26.38
CA LYS A 59 -15.91 7.63 -26.19
C LYS A 59 -14.84 6.57 -26.48
N ILE A 60 -13.99 6.78 -27.49
CA ILE A 60 -12.84 5.92 -27.79
C ILE A 60 -11.81 5.97 -26.65
N GLU A 61 -11.50 7.16 -26.16
CA GLU A 61 -10.56 7.31 -25.03
C GLU A 61 -11.13 6.75 -23.73
N ASP A 62 -12.45 6.82 -23.50
CA ASP A 62 -13.14 6.22 -22.35
C ASP A 62 -13.22 4.67 -22.43
N GLU A 63 -13.23 4.07 -23.62
CA GLU A 63 -13.23 2.61 -23.77
C GLU A 63 -11.85 1.98 -23.58
N PHE A 64 -10.75 2.67 -23.91
CA PHE A 64 -9.39 2.19 -23.69
C PHE A 64 -9.03 1.97 -22.21
N PRO A 65 -9.45 2.82 -21.26
CA PRO A 65 -9.21 2.58 -19.83
C PRO A 65 -9.79 1.25 -19.33
N GLU A 66 -10.92 0.78 -19.85
CA GLU A 66 -11.49 -0.51 -19.41
C GLU A 66 -10.56 -1.69 -19.71
N LEU A 67 -9.88 -1.68 -20.86
CA LEU A 67 -8.92 -2.70 -21.22
C LEU A 67 -7.64 -2.61 -20.36
N THR A 68 -7.08 -1.42 -20.23
CA THR A 68 -5.88 -1.20 -19.40
C THR A 68 -6.15 -1.46 -17.92
N HIS A 69 -7.33 -1.07 -17.41
CA HIS A 69 -7.77 -1.39 -16.04
C HIS A 69 -7.92 -2.90 -15.85
N GLY A 70 -8.45 -3.62 -16.85
CA GLY A 70 -8.57 -5.08 -16.81
C GLY A 70 -7.21 -5.75 -16.68
N LEU A 71 -6.22 -5.33 -17.49
CA LEU A 71 -4.85 -5.81 -17.43
C LEU A 71 -4.16 -5.47 -16.10
N ILE A 72 -4.26 -4.23 -15.66
CA ILE A 72 -3.64 -3.80 -14.40
C ILE A 72 -4.28 -4.51 -13.20
N ARG A 73 -5.61 -4.70 -13.17
CA ARG A 73 -6.28 -5.47 -12.11
C ARG A 73 -5.78 -6.90 -12.00
N MET A 74 -5.43 -7.51 -13.13
CA MET A 74 -4.89 -8.86 -13.17
C MET A 74 -3.42 -8.90 -12.73
N LEU A 75 -2.61 -7.95 -13.20
CA LEU A 75 -1.17 -7.89 -12.93
C LEU A 75 -0.87 -7.28 -11.56
N TRP A 76 -1.56 -6.19 -11.22
CA TRP A 76 -1.33 -5.45 -9.99
C TRP A 76 -2.57 -4.68 -9.50
N PRO A 77 -3.52 -5.35 -8.85
CA PRO A 77 -4.82 -4.76 -8.46
C PRO A 77 -4.68 -3.56 -7.52
N ASN A 78 -3.64 -3.51 -6.67
CA ASN A 78 -3.44 -2.41 -5.73
C ASN A 78 -3.05 -1.09 -6.41
N TYR A 79 -2.63 -1.12 -7.68
CA TYR A 79 -2.35 0.12 -8.40
C TYR A 79 -3.60 0.97 -8.62
N LEU A 80 -4.73 0.35 -8.91
CA LEU A 80 -6.02 1.03 -9.13
C LEU A 80 -6.82 1.27 -7.84
N ARG A 81 -6.27 0.89 -6.68
CA ARG A 81 -6.91 1.07 -5.38
C ARG A 81 -6.38 2.31 -4.67
N PRO A 82 -7.21 3.00 -3.87
CA PRO A 82 -6.71 4.07 -3.03
C PRO A 82 -5.70 3.54 -2.02
N VAL A 83 -4.67 4.34 -1.71
CA VAL A 83 -3.78 4.07 -0.57
C VAL A 83 -4.49 4.58 0.68
N PRO A 84 -4.82 3.69 1.64
CA PRO A 84 -5.51 4.10 2.86
C PRO A 84 -4.61 4.90 3.80
N SER A 85 -5.21 5.59 4.76
CA SER A 85 -4.46 6.20 5.85
C SER A 85 -3.78 5.14 6.71
N MET A 86 -2.53 5.40 7.11
CA MET A 86 -1.68 4.53 7.90
C MET A 86 -1.18 5.27 9.12
N THR A 87 -1.00 4.56 10.23
CA THR A 87 -0.45 5.09 11.47
C THR A 87 0.30 4.00 12.23
N LEU A 88 1.01 4.38 13.27
CA LEU A 88 1.66 3.46 14.19
C LEU A 88 0.89 3.39 15.49
N ILE A 89 0.66 2.18 15.96
CA ILE A 89 0.03 1.88 17.24
C ILE A 89 1.10 1.36 18.19
N GLU A 90 1.11 1.88 19.40
CA GLU A 90 1.93 1.43 20.52
C GLU A 90 1.03 0.81 21.57
N TYR A 91 1.34 -0.41 22.00
CA TYR A 91 0.73 -1.06 23.15
C TYR A 91 1.60 -0.86 24.38
N ALA A 92 0.99 -0.56 25.50
CA ALA A 92 1.63 -0.49 26.80
C ALA A 92 1.08 -1.61 27.68
N PRO A 93 1.86 -2.68 27.95
CA PRO A 93 1.44 -3.74 28.86
C PRO A 93 1.25 -3.21 30.26
N ASP A 94 0.22 -3.68 30.95
CA ASP A 94 0.02 -3.40 32.38
C ASP A 94 0.95 -4.32 33.17
N MET A 95 2.07 -3.77 33.67
CA MET A 95 3.13 -4.52 34.34
C MET A 95 2.65 -5.23 35.62
N ASP A 96 1.53 -4.80 36.21
CA ASP A 96 0.95 -5.46 37.38
C ASP A 96 0.09 -6.66 37.03
N LYS A 97 -0.44 -6.72 35.80
CA LYS A 97 -1.35 -7.77 35.33
C LYS A 97 -0.73 -8.73 34.32
N THR A 98 0.34 -8.29 33.65
CA THR A 98 0.96 -9.08 32.58
C THR A 98 2.15 -9.85 33.13
N SER A 99 1.93 -11.09 33.58
CA SER A 99 3.00 -11.99 34.02
C SER A 99 3.38 -13.05 32.95
N VAL A 100 2.57 -13.19 31.90
CA VAL A 100 2.74 -14.17 30.82
C VAL A 100 2.71 -13.47 29.47
N PRO A 101 3.52 -13.90 28.49
CA PRO A 101 3.48 -13.36 27.13
C PRO A 101 2.07 -13.45 26.49
N VAL A 102 1.60 -12.37 25.89
CA VAL A 102 0.28 -12.30 25.24
C VAL A 102 0.47 -11.90 23.77
N LEU A 103 -0.16 -12.64 22.87
CA LEU A 103 -0.19 -12.33 21.44
C LEU A 103 -1.36 -11.41 21.11
N ILE A 104 -1.08 -10.25 20.54
CA ILE A 104 -2.05 -9.42 19.83
C ILE A 104 -1.95 -9.77 18.35
N PRO A 105 -2.98 -10.41 17.77
CA PRO A 105 -2.88 -10.91 16.41
C PRO A 105 -3.01 -9.76 15.38
N ARG A 106 -2.36 -9.92 14.25
CA ARG A 106 -2.66 -9.13 13.06
C ARG A 106 -4.15 -9.21 12.72
N ASN A 107 -4.67 -8.20 12.03
CA ASN A 107 -6.08 -8.04 11.69
C ASN A 107 -7.00 -7.70 12.89
N GLU A 108 -6.46 -7.41 14.07
CA GLU A 108 -7.25 -6.83 15.15
C GLU A 108 -7.75 -5.45 14.74
N GLN A 109 -9.05 -5.19 14.99
CA GLN A 109 -9.69 -3.92 14.64
C GLN A 109 -9.63 -2.94 15.81
N LEU A 110 -9.10 -1.76 15.52
CA LEU A 110 -8.91 -0.66 16.45
C LEU A 110 -9.79 0.50 16.02
N THR A 111 -10.41 1.19 16.96
CA THR A 111 -11.31 2.30 16.67
C THR A 111 -10.90 3.57 17.42
N THR A 112 -11.37 4.70 16.95
CA THR A 112 -11.26 5.95 17.70
C THR A 112 -12.04 5.83 19.00
N GLY A 113 -11.43 6.26 20.13
CA GLY A 113 -12.07 6.26 21.45
C GLY A 113 -13.16 7.34 21.58
N ALA A 114 -13.94 7.26 22.66
CA ALA A 114 -15.01 8.21 22.93
C ALA A 114 -14.54 9.69 23.00
N LYS A 115 -13.27 9.94 23.34
CA LYS A 115 -12.67 11.28 23.31
C LYS A 115 -12.34 11.75 21.89
N GLY A 116 -11.94 10.84 20.98
CA GLY A 116 -11.72 11.12 19.57
C GLY A 116 -13.04 11.44 18.83
N THR A 117 -14.16 10.94 19.35
CA THR A 117 -15.50 11.28 18.86
C THR A 117 -15.91 12.72 19.20
N GLN A 118 -15.29 13.37 20.21
CA GLN A 118 -15.51 14.79 20.49
C GLN A 118 -14.88 15.71 19.43
N GLY A 119 -13.79 15.28 18.76
CA GLY A 119 -13.30 15.91 17.53
C GLY A 119 -14.28 15.76 16.36
N ASN A 120 -15.01 14.66 16.31
CA ASN A 120 -16.09 14.41 15.33
C ASN A 120 -17.37 15.21 15.64
N ALA A 121 -17.59 15.70 16.88
CA ALA A 121 -18.70 16.59 17.19
C ALA A 121 -18.61 17.93 16.44
N VAL A 122 -17.42 18.35 16.04
CA VAL A 122 -17.23 19.51 15.15
C VAL A 122 -17.68 19.19 13.71
N LEU A 123 -17.63 17.91 13.28
CA LEU A 123 -18.12 17.47 11.97
C LEU A 123 -19.63 17.29 11.94
N SER A 124 -20.28 16.93 13.06
CA SER A 124 -21.75 16.84 13.14
C SER A 124 -22.40 18.22 13.03
N ALA A 125 -21.68 19.30 13.38
CA ALA A 125 -22.17 20.67 13.22
C ALA A 125 -22.35 21.08 11.74
N TYR A 126 -21.74 20.35 10.80
CA TYR A 126 -21.95 20.58 9.37
C TYR A 126 -23.13 19.78 8.78
N SER A 127 -23.62 18.74 9.45
CA SER A 127 -24.71 17.90 8.94
C SER A 127 -26.14 18.32 9.42
N GLY A 128 -26.27 19.36 10.20
CA GLY A 128 -27.57 19.96 10.53
C GLY A 128 -28.55 19.11 11.37
N ASN A 129 -28.22 17.85 11.67
CA ASN A 129 -29.05 16.96 12.49
C ASN A 129 -28.31 16.58 13.76
N GLU A 130 -28.79 17.00 14.91
CA GLU A 130 -28.21 16.75 16.24
C GLU A 130 -28.13 15.25 16.66
N HIS A 131 -28.62 14.32 15.82
CA HIS A 131 -28.70 12.90 16.15
C HIS A 131 -27.75 11.99 15.36
N ASP A 132 -27.05 12.49 14.35
CA ASP A 132 -26.13 11.67 13.55
C ASP A 132 -24.69 11.81 14.05
N VAL A 133 -24.28 10.93 14.96
CA VAL A 133 -22.89 10.81 15.37
C VAL A 133 -22.10 10.19 14.23
N ALA A 134 -21.07 10.89 13.74
CA ALA A 134 -20.20 10.38 12.69
C ALA A 134 -19.60 9.01 13.11
N PRO A 135 -19.52 8.05 12.17
CA PRO A 135 -18.98 6.73 12.48
C PRO A 135 -17.51 6.82 12.92
N PRO A 136 -17.09 5.97 13.87
CA PRO A 136 -15.70 5.95 14.31
C PRO A 136 -14.78 5.52 13.17
N CYS A 137 -13.58 6.09 13.10
CA CYS A 137 -12.55 5.60 12.20
C CYS A 137 -12.06 4.23 12.69
N THR A 138 -12.00 3.26 11.77
CA THR A 138 -11.57 1.89 12.08
C THR A 138 -10.25 1.59 11.40
N PHE A 139 -9.29 1.12 12.17
CA PHE A 139 -7.98 0.70 11.71
C PHE A 139 -7.79 -0.79 11.95
N THR A 140 -7.05 -1.44 11.08
CA THR A 140 -6.69 -2.85 11.21
C THR A 140 -5.19 -2.97 11.45
N LEU A 141 -4.80 -3.71 12.47
CA LEU A 141 -3.40 -3.97 12.80
C LEU A 141 -2.75 -4.83 11.71
N CYS A 142 -1.58 -4.42 11.21
CA CYS A 142 -0.94 -5.10 10.08
C CYS A 142 -0.02 -6.26 10.48
N ARG A 143 0.54 -6.23 11.71
CA ARG A 143 1.52 -7.22 12.18
C ARG A 143 1.17 -7.72 13.57
N ASP A 144 1.59 -8.94 13.87
CA ASP A 144 1.49 -9.52 15.21
C ASP A 144 2.37 -8.77 16.21
N ILE A 145 1.87 -8.57 17.43
CA ILE A 145 2.60 -7.99 18.54
C ILE A 145 2.62 -8.98 19.69
N TRP A 146 3.82 -9.38 20.12
CA TRP A 146 4.00 -10.13 21.34
C TRP A 146 4.23 -9.18 22.51
N LEU A 147 3.22 -9.07 23.38
CA LEU A 147 3.35 -8.33 24.63
C LEU A 147 4.07 -9.21 25.64
N LEU A 148 5.28 -8.85 25.97
CA LEU A 148 6.07 -9.50 27.00
C LEU A 148 5.94 -8.73 28.33
N PRO A 149 6.13 -9.37 29.50
CA PRO A 149 6.18 -8.69 30.79
C PRO A 149 7.50 -7.92 30.97
N VAL A 150 7.85 -7.11 29.97
CA VAL A 150 9.11 -6.37 29.89
C VAL A 150 8.80 -4.96 29.40
N GLN A 151 9.40 -3.95 30.00
CA GLN A 151 9.29 -2.56 29.59
C GLN A 151 10.69 -2.00 29.31
N LEU A 152 10.81 -1.18 28.28
CA LEU A 152 12.04 -0.42 28.04
C LEU A 152 12.12 0.71 29.06
N ASP A 153 13.22 0.76 29.79
CA ASP A 153 13.46 1.73 30.87
C ASP A 153 14.37 2.85 30.38
N GLN A 154 15.53 2.51 29.79
CA GLN A 154 16.52 3.48 29.37
C GLN A 154 17.30 3.05 28.13
N VAL A 155 17.67 4.04 27.30
CA VAL A 155 18.56 3.86 26.14
C VAL A 155 19.73 4.82 26.26
N GLU A 156 20.94 4.28 26.40
CA GLU A 156 22.15 5.09 26.60
C GLU A 156 23.17 4.88 25.47
N ASN A 157 23.74 5.98 24.99
CA ASN A 157 24.91 5.93 24.11
C ASN A 157 26.19 5.95 24.97
N ARG A 158 26.86 4.79 25.03
CA ARG A 158 28.17 4.63 25.72
C ARG A 158 29.32 4.46 24.74
N SER A 159 29.18 5.00 23.55
CA SER A 159 30.21 4.92 22.53
C SER A 159 31.52 5.54 22.98
N THR A 160 32.60 4.88 22.61
CA THR A 160 33.96 5.35 22.74
C THR A 160 34.45 5.93 21.41
N PRO A 161 35.56 6.68 21.35
CA PRO A 161 36.07 7.20 20.07
C PRO A 161 36.43 6.10 19.03
N ARG A 162 36.53 4.83 19.46
CA ARG A 162 36.88 3.71 18.59
C ARG A 162 35.74 2.78 18.25
N HIS A 163 34.77 2.64 19.16
CA HIS A 163 33.66 1.68 19.04
C HIS A 163 32.33 2.32 19.44
N GLY A 164 31.29 2.03 18.70
CA GLY A 164 29.94 2.36 19.07
C GLY A 164 29.40 1.37 20.11
N ILE A 165 28.75 1.88 21.16
CA ILE A 165 28.08 1.06 22.18
C ILE A 165 26.76 1.71 22.51
N ILE A 166 25.67 0.94 22.39
CA ILE A 166 24.33 1.31 22.86
C ILE A 166 23.91 0.32 23.93
N ASP A 167 23.59 0.81 25.11
CA ASP A 167 23.00 0.05 26.21
C ASP A 167 21.50 0.29 26.24
N ILE A 168 20.72 -0.79 26.16
CA ILE A 168 19.26 -0.79 26.22
C ILE A 168 18.86 -1.53 27.49
N THR A 169 18.34 -0.81 28.47
CA THR A 169 17.93 -1.36 29.75
C THR A 169 16.45 -1.63 29.80
N PHE A 170 16.10 -2.81 30.28
CA PHE A 170 14.72 -3.29 30.38
C PHE A 170 14.38 -3.57 31.85
N ALA A 171 13.18 -3.15 32.26
CA ALA A 171 12.54 -3.54 33.49
C ALA A 171 11.61 -4.75 33.24
N VAL A 172 11.63 -5.71 34.15
CA VAL A 172 10.81 -6.94 34.07
C VAL A 172 9.71 -6.88 35.12
N ALA A 173 8.51 -7.26 34.78
CA ALA A 173 7.37 -7.25 35.69
C ALA A 173 7.58 -8.17 36.88
N PRO A 174 7.16 -7.77 38.10
CA PRO A 174 7.26 -8.60 39.28
C PRO A 174 6.54 -9.93 39.12
N GLY A 175 7.17 -11.02 39.53
CA GLY A 175 6.56 -12.37 39.47
C GLY A 175 6.61 -13.03 38.10
N THR A 176 7.33 -12.46 37.14
CA THR A 176 7.55 -13.07 35.82
C THR A 176 8.39 -14.33 35.94
N ASP A 177 7.93 -15.42 35.32
CA ASP A 177 8.72 -16.64 35.16
C ASP A 177 9.68 -16.48 33.96
N PHE A 178 10.97 -16.36 34.26
CA PHE A 178 12.01 -16.18 33.24
C PHE A 178 12.16 -17.38 32.29
N ALA A 179 11.77 -18.58 32.73
CA ALA A 179 11.80 -19.77 31.89
C ALA A 179 10.79 -19.71 30.73
N THR A 180 9.71 -18.95 30.90
CA THR A 180 8.69 -18.76 29.87
C THR A 180 8.91 -17.53 29.02
N LEU A 181 9.91 -16.69 29.35
CA LEU A 181 10.18 -15.43 28.68
C LEU A 181 11.07 -15.64 27.44
N ASP A 182 10.46 -15.63 26.27
CA ASP A 182 11.17 -15.70 25.00
C ASP A 182 11.50 -14.29 24.48
N LEU A 183 12.73 -13.83 24.74
CA LEU A 183 13.20 -12.52 24.31
C LEU A 183 13.45 -12.41 22.79
N ASN A 184 13.48 -13.52 22.07
CA ASN A 184 13.56 -13.51 20.60
C ASN A 184 12.28 -12.99 19.93
N ARG A 185 11.26 -12.66 20.72
CA ARG A 185 10.02 -12.01 20.27
C ARG A 185 10.05 -10.49 20.46
N LEU A 186 11.17 -9.92 20.91
CA LEU A 186 11.33 -8.48 21.02
C LEU A 186 11.44 -7.85 19.65
N ARG A 187 10.55 -6.93 19.37
CA ARG A 187 10.54 -6.09 18.16
C ARG A 187 10.69 -4.64 18.55
N PHE A 188 11.70 -4.00 18.00
CA PHE A 188 11.99 -2.58 18.19
C PHE A 188 11.48 -1.78 17.01
N TRP A 189 10.91 -0.62 17.29
CA TRP A 189 10.67 0.41 16.29
C TRP A 189 11.59 1.60 16.58
N LEU A 190 12.23 2.16 15.51
CA LEU A 190 13.03 3.37 15.62
C LEU A 190 12.11 4.56 15.79
N GLY A 191 12.10 5.13 16.98
CA GLY A 191 11.05 5.99 17.51
C GLY A 191 11.02 7.43 17.05
N ASN A 192 10.54 8.32 17.89
CA ASN A 192 10.11 9.70 17.61
C ASN A 192 11.25 10.71 17.38
N ASP A 193 12.42 10.26 16.99
CA ASP A 193 13.52 11.15 16.62
C ASP A 193 13.28 11.81 15.24
N ASP A 194 14.16 12.74 14.91
CA ASP A 194 14.21 13.29 13.56
C ASP A 194 14.61 12.22 12.53
N ASN A 195 14.29 12.43 11.27
CA ASN A 195 14.55 11.46 10.22
C ASN A 195 16.03 11.13 10.07
N TYR A 196 16.92 12.10 10.32
CA TYR A 196 18.37 11.88 10.28
C TYR A 196 18.80 10.82 11.30
N THR A 197 18.44 11.00 12.56
CA THR A 197 18.77 10.05 13.65
C THR A 197 18.19 8.65 13.38
N ARG A 198 16.92 8.56 12.92
CA ARG A 198 16.25 7.29 12.65
C ARG A 198 16.92 6.51 11.52
N TYR A 199 17.23 7.17 10.41
CA TYR A 199 17.88 6.52 9.27
C TYR A 199 19.34 6.18 9.58
N GLN A 200 20.06 6.99 10.32
CA GLN A 200 21.41 6.66 10.77
C GLN A 200 21.42 5.45 11.70
N LEU A 201 20.50 5.37 12.66
CA LEU A 201 20.37 4.19 13.52
C LEU A 201 20.03 2.93 12.69
N TYR A 202 19.18 3.07 11.67
CA TYR A 202 18.88 1.98 10.76
C TYR A 202 20.15 1.42 10.08
N LEU A 203 21.00 2.31 9.55
CA LEU A 203 22.28 1.93 8.94
C LEU A 203 23.19 1.25 9.96
N TRP A 204 23.33 1.81 11.18
CA TRP A 204 24.17 1.23 12.22
C TRP A 204 23.71 -0.17 12.62
N PHE A 205 22.42 -0.37 12.75
CA PHE A 205 21.85 -1.67 13.12
C PHE A 205 22.01 -2.73 12.03
N CYS A 206 21.93 -2.34 10.76
CA CYS A 206 22.05 -3.26 9.65
C CYS A 206 23.51 -3.59 9.29
N GLU A 207 24.38 -2.57 9.24
CA GLU A 207 25.71 -2.70 8.61
C GLU A 207 26.85 -2.77 9.62
N TYR A 208 26.76 -2.01 10.71
CA TYR A 208 27.88 -1.86 11.64
C TYR A 208 27.76 -2.66 12.94
N LEU A 209 26.67 -3.40 13.14
CA LEU A 209 26.50 -4.27 14.33
C LEU A 209 27.51 -5.42 14.26
N GLN A 210 28.39 -5.51 15.26
CA GLN A 210 29.40 -6.57 15.40
C GLN A 210 28.97 -7.69 16.33
N GLY A 211 28.15 -7.39 17.32
CA GLY A 211 27.69 -8.35 18.31
C GLY A 211 26.97 -7.68 19.45
N ALA A 212 26.48 -8.50 20.35
CA ALA A 212 25.76 -8.02 21.54
C ALA A 212 26.13 -8.83 22.78
N GLU A 213 25.87 -8.24 23.93
CA GLU A 213 26.05 -8.85 25.25
C GLU A 213 24.79 -8.63 26.07
N LEU A 214 24.36 -9.67 26.76
CA LEU A 214 23.28 -9.59 27.73
C LEU A 214 23.88 -9.39 29.11
N MET A 215 23.59 -8.27 29.74
CA MET A 215 24.00 -7.96 31.09
C MET A 215 22.85 -8.22 32.07
N ALA A 216 22.97 -9.26 32.88
CA ALA A 216 21.93 -9.65 33.83
C ALA A 216 22.57 -10.10 35.17
N GLY A 217 22.06 -9.61 36.30
CA GLY A 217 22.54 -9.98 37.62
C GLY A 217 24.04 -9.69 37.88
N GLY A 218 24.62 -8.69 37.21
CA GLY A 218 26.04 -8.33 37.30
C GLY A 218 26.98 -9.23 36.45
N GLN A 219 26.42 -10.10 35.63
CA GLN A 219 27.19 -10.94 34.70
C GLN A 219 26.96 -10.46 33.24
N SER A 220 28.02 -10.49 32.44
CA SER A 220 27.94 -10.25 30.99
C SER A 220 27.95 -11.59 30.26
N ILE A 221 26.90 -11.86 29.51
CA ILE A 221 26.73 -13.08 28.71
C ILE A 221 26.91 -12.67 27.25
N PRO A 222 27.97 -13.11 26.57
CA PRO A 222 28.16 -12.83 25.16
C PRO A 222 27.13 -13.58 24.32
N MET A 223 26.62 -12.91 23.27
CA MET A 223 25.61 -13.46 22.35
C MET A 223 26.20 -13.53 20.92
N PRO A 224 26.94 -14.60 20.59
CA PRO A 224 27.60 -14.70 19.29
C PRO A 224 26.63 -14.87 18.11
N GLU A 225 25.42 -15.37 18.35
CA GLU A 225 24.39 -15.58 17.34
C GLU A 225 23.38 -14.42 17.27
N PHE A 226 23.60 -13.36 18.03
CA PHE A 226 22.72 -12.21 18.04
C PHE A 226 22.71 -11.48 16.71
N MET A 227 21.53 -11.20 16.21
CA MET A 227 21.31 -10.38 15.03
C MET A 227 20.05 -9.51 15.19
N LEU A 228 20.07 -8.36 14.57
CA LEU A 228 18.89 -7.54 14.34
C LEU A 228 18.40 -7.75 12.92
N LYS A 229 17.23 -8.37 12.77
CA LYS A 229 16.60 -8.60 11.47
C LYS A 229 15.67 -7.44 11.14
N ALA A 230 15.93 -6.73 10.05
CA ALA A 230 15.03 -5.69 9.56
C ALA A 230 13.68 -6.29 9.14
N VAL A 231 12.59 -5.63 9.54
CA VAL A 231 11.19 -6.06 9.33
C VAL A 231 10.54 -5.22 8.23
N GLY A 232 9.58 -5.80 7.50
CA GLY A 232 8.84 -5.11 6.43
C GLY A 232 9.00 -5.75 5.05
N PHE A 233 9.99 -6.62 4.91
CA PHE A 233 10.34 -7.21 3.62
C PHE A 233 9.65 -8.54 3.35
N GLU A 234 9.32 -9.30 4.38
CA GLU A 234 8.68 -10.62 4.25
C GLU A 234 7.18 -10.48 3.94
N SER A 235 6.59 -11.52 3.37
CA SER A 235 5.15 -11.53 3.02
C SER A 235 4.24 -11.38 4.22
N GLU A 236 4.68 -11.83 5.40
CA GLU A 236 3.96 -11.73 6.67
C GLU A 236 3.92 -10.29 7.20
N ASP A 237 4.88 -9.48 6.81
CA ASP A 237 4.99 -8.07 7.21
C ASP A 237 4.12 -7.13 6.38
N ALA A 238 3.43 -7.64 5.37
CA ALA A 238 2.65 -6.84 4.42
C ALA A 238 1.58 -5.99 5.12
N MET A 239 1.53 -4.71 4.76
CA MET A 239 0.50 -3.78 5.23
C MET A 239 -0.71 -3.78 4.31
N LEU A 240 -0.49 -3.71 3.00
CA LEU A 240 -1.57 -3.76 2.01
C LEU A 240 -1.97 -5.21 1.73
N PRO A 241 -3.27 -5.49 1.53
CA PRO A 241 -3.70 -6.80 1.05
C PRO A 241 -3.02 -7.10 -0.28
N TRP A 242 -2.27 -8.20 -0.34
CA TRP A 242 -1.49 -8.56 -1.51
C TRP A 242 -1.96 -9.90 -2.09
N PRO A 243 -2.34 -9.97 -3.37
CA PRO A 243 -2.69 -11.24 -4.00
C PRO A 243 -1.43 -12.08 -4.21
N GLY A 244 -1.52 -13.38 -3.89
CA GLY A 244 -0.38 -14.30 -3.92
C GLY A 244 0.23 -14.57 -5.32
N ASN A 245 -0.43 -14.12 -6.39
CA ASN A 245 0.05 -14.24 -7.75
C ASN A 245 0.90 -13.04 -8.21
N VAL A 246 1.06 -12.01 -7.38
CA VAL A 246 1.86 -10.82 -7.70
C VAL A 246 3.15 -10.85 -6.90
N HIS A 247 4.25 -10.48 -7.55
CA HIS A 247 5.59 -10.53 -6.95
C HIS A 247 5.75 -9.58 -5.75
N SER A 248 6.37 -10.08 -4.69
CA SER A 248 6.55 -9.37 -3.42
C SER A 248 7.37 -8.07 -3.53
N GLY A 249 8.30 -7.95 -4.48
CA GLY A 249 9.12 -6.76 -4.64
C GLY A 249 8.34 -5.52 -5.08
N TYR A 250 7.26 -5.68 -5.88
CA TYR A 250 6.37 -4.56 -6.19
C TYR A 250 5.65 -4.07 -4.92
N ARG A 251 5.27 -4.99 -4.03
CA ARG A 251 4.69 -4.66 -2.73
C ARG A 251 5.65 -3.84 -1.88
N VAL A 252 6.88 -4.33 -1.72
CA VAL A 252 7.90 -3.67 -0.89
C VAL A 252 8.16 -2.25 -1.39
N LEU A 253 8.30 -2.07 -2.71
CA LEU A 253 8.48 -0.75 -3.31
C LEU A 253 7.26 0.16 -3.09
N GLN A 254 6.05 -0.33 -3.31
CA GLN A 254 4.82 0.42 -3.08
C GLN A 254 4.67 0.84 -1.62
N GLU A 255 4.84 -0.09 -0.67
CA GLU A 255 4.69 0.18 0.76
C GLU A 255 5.76 1.16 1.26
N PHE A 256 7.00 1.09 0.74
CA PHE A 256 8.04 2.04 1.06
C PHE A 256 7.66 3.47 0.67
N PHE A 257 7.18 3.69 -0.56
CA PHE A 257 6.74 5.02 -0.98
C PHE A 257 5.44 5.48 -0.32
N CYS A 258 4.58 4.55 0.11
CA CYS A 258 3.36 4.91 0.84
C CYS A 258 3.63 5.24 2.31
N TYR A 259 4.49 4.45 2.98
CA TYR A 259 4.74 4.57 4.42
C TYR A 259 6.10 3.98 4.82
N ALA A 260 7.17 4.74 4.61
CA ALA A 260 8.55 4.32 4.90
C ALA A 260 8.78 3.93 6.38
N ASP A 261 8.04 4.52 7.31
CA ASP A 261 8.13 4.22 8.74
C ASP A 261 7.86 2.75 9.09
N SER A 262 7.15 2.03 8.23
CA SER A 262 6.89 0.60 8.39
C SER A 262 8.13 -0.30 8.23
N PHE A 263 9.21 0.23 7.66
CA PHE A 263 10.48 -0.47 7.47
C PHE A 263 11.50 -0.20 8.57
N LEU A 264 11.17 0.71 9.50
CA LEU A 264 12.06 1.07 10.62
C LEU A 264 11.83 0.17 11.85
N PHE A 265 11.61 -1.11 11.62
CA PHE A 265 11.45 -2.13 12.66
C PHE A 265 12.56 -3.17 12.60
N PHE A 266 12.94 -3.69 13.77
CA PHE A 266 13.93 -4.74 13.93
C PHE A 266 13.45 -5.80 14.89
N ASP A 267 13.61 -7.06 14.51
CA ASP A 267 13.44 -8.21 15.38
C ASP A 267 14.79 -8.58 16.00
N ALA A 268 14.85 -8.69 17.32
CA ALA A 268 16.01 -9.21 18.02
C ALA A 268 15.98 -10.73 17.98
N CYS A 269 17.04 -11.34 17.45
CA CYS A 269 17.17 -12.78 17.32
C CYS A 269 18.47 -13.26 17.99
N GLY A 270 18.49 -14.50 18.48
CA GLY A 270 19.68 -15.09 19.11
C GLY A 270 19.92 -14.64 20.56
N ILE A 271 18.87 -14.20 21.27
CA ILE A 271 18.95 -13.87 22.69
C ILE A 271 18.80 -15.16 23.51
N PRO A 272 19.78 -15.51 24.38
CA PRO A 272 19.66 -16.67 25.26
C PRO A 272 18.60 -16.45 26.34
N ALA A 273 18.10 -17.52 26.92
CA ALA A 273 17.20 -17.46 28.07
C ALA A 273 17.87 -16.72 29.24
N LEU A 274 17.09 -15.91 29.96
CA LEU A 274 17.55 -15.21 31.14
C LEU A 274 17.86 -16.20 32.26
N PRO A 275 18.87 -15.91 33.13
CA PRO A 275 19.14 -16.73 34.28
C PRO A 275 17.96 -16.69 35.27
N ASP A 276 17.65 -17.85 35.91
CA ASP A 276 16.49 -18.05 36.81
C ASP A 276 16.39 -17.08 37.99
N ARG A 277 17.46 -16.39 38.34
CA ARG A 277 17.51 -15.44 39.46
C ARG A 277 18.22 -14.14 39.04
N LEU A 278 17.45 -13.22 38.49
CA LEU A 278 17.91 -11.84 38.44
C LEU A 278 17.85 -11.24 39.82
N LYS A 279 18.98 -10.67 40.33
CA LYS A 279 19.03 -9.96 41.62
C LYS A 279 18.23 -8.65 41.56
N GLU A 280 18.13 -8.07 40.42
CA GLU A 280 17.37 -6.87 40.09
C GLU A 280 16.39 -7.26 38.97
N ASN A 281 15.15 -6.80 39.04
CA ASN A 281 14.14 -7.08 37.99
C ASN A 281 14.44 -6.26 36.72
N CYS A 282 15.72 -6.25 36.30
CA CYS A 282 16.16 -5.55 35.10
C CYS A 282 17.32 -6.32 34.41
N PHE A 283 17.43 -6.13 33.14
CA PHE A 283 18.56 -6.58 32.35
C PHE A 283 18.89 -5.54 31.28
N THR A 284 20.15 -5.54 30.81
CA THR A 284 20.60 -4.61 29.76
C THR A 284 21.12 -5.38 28.57
N LEU A 285 20.62 -5.02 27.39
CA LEU A 285 21.13 -5.47 26.10
C LEU A 285 22.16 -4.45 25.62
N ARG A 286 23.43 -4.85 25.58
CA ARG A 286 24.54 -4.04 25.07
C ARG A 286 24.81 -4.38 23.63
N LEU A 287 24.60 -3.43 22.72
CA LEU A 287 24.92 -3.53 21.32
C LEU A 287 26.30 -2.93 21.05
N ARG A 288 27.15 -3.66 20.33
CA ARG A 288 28.49 -3.20 19.94
C ARG A 288 28.58 -3.02 18.42
N PHE A 289 29.09 -1.86 18.02
CA PHE A 289 29.23 -1.47 16.63
C PHE A 289 30.70 -1.28 16.26
N SER A 290 31.03 -1.57 15.00
CA SER A 290 32.38 -1.40 14.44
C SER A 290 32.85 0.06 14.38
N ARG A 291 31.89 0.99 14.33
CA ARG A 291 32.14 2.43 14.27
C ARG A 291 31.41 3.16 15.41
N PRO A 292 31.95 4.25 15.94
CA PRO A 292 31.21 5.08 16.89
C PRO A 292 29.99 5.69 16.18
N LEU A 293 28.93 5.95 16.97
CA LEU A 293 27.80 6.71 16.44
C LEU A 293 28.24 8.14 16.09
N PRO A 294 27.65 8.74 15.06
CA PRO A 294 27.86 10.14 14.72
C PRO A 294 27.59 11.04 15.96
N ALA A 295 28.40 12.08 16.12
CA ALA A 295 28.34 12.97 17.29
C ALA A 295 27.00 13.73 17.39
N ASP A 296 26.31 13.88 16.26
CA ASP A 296 25.04 14.59 16.14
C ASP A 296 23.84 13.76 16.65
N ILE A 297 24.02 12.43 16.77
CA ILE A 297 22.98 11.53 17.26
C ILE A 297 22.92 11.60 18.79
N ARG A 298 21.78 12.06 19.28
CA ARG A 298 21.46 12.05 20.72
C ARG A 298 20.33 11.06 20.96
N LEU A 299 20.68 9.89 21.50
CA LEU A 299 19.69 8.91 21.91
C LEU A 299 18.87 9.43 23.09
N ARG A 300 17.57 9.18 23.04
CA ARG A 300 16.59 9.43 24.10
C ARG A 300 15.90 8.10 24.45
N ASP A 301 15.22 8.05 25.57
CA ASP A 301 14.50 6.84 25.98
C ASP A 301 13.41 6.43 25.01
N ASP A 302 12.91 7.38 24.20
CA ASP A 302 11.91 7.14 23.16
C ASP A 302 12.49 6.96 21.74
N SER A 303 13.83 6.94 21.60
CA SER A 303 14.52 6.62 20.33
C SER A 303 14.25 5.19 19.88
N LEU A 304 14.02 4.29 20.81
CA LEU A 304 13.57 2.91 20.57
C LEU A 304 12.24 2.69 21.28
N ARG A 305 11.31 2.01 20.61
CA ARG A 305 10.02 1.66 21.22
C ARG A 305 9.71 0.20 21.01
N LEU A 306 9.08 -0.40 22.01
CA LEU A 306 8.57 -1.77 21.97
C LEU A 306 7.07 -1.79 21.66
N TYR A 307 6.59 -2.96 21.28
CA TYR A 307 5.16 -3.25 21.11
C TYR A 307 4.44 -2.33 20.13
N CYS A 308 5.19 -1.84 19.14
CA CYS A 308 4.66 -1.04 18.06
C CYS A 308 4.34 -1.90 16.84
N ALA A 309 3.26 -1.56 16.14
CA ALA A 309 2.98 -2.08 14.81
C ALA A 309 2.25 -1.05 13.94
N PRO A 310 2.43 -1.11 12.62
CA PRO A 310 1.65 -0.30 11.70
C PRO A 310 0.20 -0.75 11.69
N ALA A 311 -0.71 0.20 11.58
CA ALA A 311 -2.13 -0.01 11.40
C ALA A 311 -2.64 0.76 10.19
N ILE A 312 -3.55 0.16 9.46
CA ILE A 312 -4.10 0.67 8.21
C ILE A 312 -5.61 0.90 8.35
N ASN A 313 -6.10 2.00 7.78
CA ASN A 313 -7.53 2.30 7.75
C ASN A 313 -8.22 1.47 6.65
N LEU A 314 -8.33 0.17 6.88
CA LEU A 314 -9.06 -0.80 6.07
C LEU A 314 -9.92 -1.67 6.98
N PHE A 315 -11.19 -1.83 6.63
CA PHE A 315 -12.12 -2.66 7.41
C PHE A 315 -13.22 -3.25 6.54
N ALA A 316 -13.77 -4.37 6.99
CA ALA A 316 -14.91 -5.00 6.33
C ALA A 316 -16.18 -4.16 6.51
N HIS A 317 -16.93 -3.97 5.44
CA HIS A 317 -18.19 -3.25 5.43
C HIS A 317 -19.18 -3.89 4.45
N HIS A 318 -20.47 -3.61 4.60
CA HIS A 318 -21.50 -4.05 3.67
C HIS A 318 -22.05 -2.84 2.94
N ALA A 319 -22.17 -2.95 1.62
CA ALA A 319 -22.86 -1.93 0.84
C ALA A 319 -24.36 -1.93 1.13
N GLU A 320 -25.00 -0.82 0.81
CA GLU A 320 -26.46 -0.75 0.71
C GLU A 320 -26.95 -1.81 -0.28
N ALA A 321 -28.06 -2.48 0.07
CA ALA A 321 -28.62 -3.53 -0.77
C ALA A 321 -29.05 -2.96 -2.14
N ILE A 322 -28.67 -3.66 -3.20
CA ILE A 322 -28.98 -3.27 -4.58
C ILE A 322 -30.16 -4.11 -5.05
N THR A 323 -31.24 -3.46 -5.46
CA THR A 323 -32.35 -4.13 -6.13
C THR A 323 -32.13 -4.08 -7.64
N LEU A 324 -32.09 -5.24 -8.29
CA LEU A 324 -31.92 -5.34 -9.74
C LEU A 324 -33.25 -5.04 -10.43
N ASP A 325 -33.34 -3.88 -11.07
CA ASP A 325 -34.55 -3.40 -11.78
C ASP A 325 -34.52 -3.61 -13.31
N HIS A 326 -33.37 -4.07 -13.82
CA HIS A 326 -33.11 -4.31 -15.25
C HIS A 326 -33.25 -3.11 -16.18
N GLN A 327 -33.46 -1.92 -15.63
CA GLN A 327 -33.55 -0.68 -16.41
C GLN A 327 -32.18 -0.02 -16.55
N ARG A 328 -31.21 -0.46 -15.76
CA ARG A 328 -29.86 0.12 -15.70
C ARG A 328 -28.81 -0.92 -16.05
N GLN A 329 -27.77 -0.48 -16.75
CA GLN A 329 -26.60 -1.31 -17.04
C GLN A 329 -25.65 -1.33 -15.84
N ASP A 330 -25.53 -0.20 -15.14
CA ASP A 330 -24.66 0.00 -13.98
C ASP A 330 -25.48 0.39 -12.76
N TYR A 331 -25.23 -0.29 -11.65
CA TYR A 331 -25.85 0.00 -10.36
C TYR A 331 -24.84 0.71 -9.46
N ALA A 332 -25.22 1.86 -8.88
CA ALA A 332 -24.36 2.58 -7.96
C ALA A 332 -24.05 1.72 -6.73
N LEU A 333 -22.77 1.60 -6.40
CA LEU A 333 -22.28 0.87 -5.25
C LEU A 333 -22.01 1.87 -4.12
N VAL A 334 -22.90 1.94 -3.15
CA VAL A 334 -22.88 2.93 -2.06
C VAL A 334 -22.64 2.20 -0.74
N PRO A 335 -21.54 2.50 -0.02
CA PRO A 335 -21.28 1.91 1.30
C PRO A 335 -22.31 2.32 2.35
N SER A 336 -22.69 3.61 2.38
CA SER A 336 -23.70 4.14 3.31
C SER A 336 -24.39 5.35 2.71
N ARG A 337 -25.74 5.36 2.73
CA ARG A 337 -26.54 6.52 2.32
C ARG A 337 -26.58 7.61 3.37
N HIS A 338 -26.45 7.24 4.65
CA HIS A 338 -26.46 8.21 5.76
C HIS A 338 -25.15 8.98 5.84
N PHE A 339 -24.03 8.33 5.50
CA PHE A 339 -22.69 8.92 5.58
C PHE A 339 -21.92 8.72 4.26
N PRO A 340 -22.34 9.32 3.14
CA PRO A 340 -21.74 9.09 1.83
C PRO A 340 -20.27 9.54 1.77
N ASP A 341 -19.89 10.59 2.52
CA ASP A 341 -18.55 11.16 2.52
C ASP A 341 -17.58 10.49 3.53
N HIS A 342 -18.07 9.54 4.33
CA HIS A 342 -17.27 8.90 5.38
C HIS A 342 -16.65 7.57 4.96
N TYR A 343 -17.05 7.03 3.81
CA TYR A 343 -16.58 5.75 3.32
C TYR A 343 -16.10 5.83 1.88
N ASP A 344 -15.00 5.12 1.58
CA ASP A 344 -14.54 4.86 0.23
C ASP A 344 -14.32 3.37 0.03
N ILE A 345 -14.51 2.88 -1.19
CA ILE A 345 -14.42 1.46 -1.50
C ILE A 345 -12.99 1.13 -1.93
N PHE A 346 -12.33 0.30 -1.14
CA PHE A 346 -11.02 -0.25 -1.49
C PHE A 346 -11.15 -1.47 -2.41
N SER A 347 -12.04 -2.40 -2.08
CA SER A 347 -12.31 -3.60 -2.89
C SER A 347 -13.69 -4.16 -2.66
N VAL A 348 -14.22 -4.84 -3.68
CA VAL A 348 -15.41 -5.70 -3.59
C VAL A 348 -14.93 -7.11 -3.28
N ASN A 349 -15.43 -7.68 -2.17
CA ASN A 349 -15.00 -8.99 -1.69
C ASN A 349 -15.92 -10.11 -2.20
N SER A 350 -17.23 -9.92 -2.12
CA SER A 350 -18.20 -10.89 -2.58
C SER A 350 -19.54 -10.23 -2.92
N VAL A 351 -20.23 -10.82 -3.87
CA VAL A 351 -21.56 -10.41 -4.32
C VAL A 351 -22.50 -11.60 -4.20
N VAL A 352 -23.54 -11.45 -3.41
CA VAL A 352 -24.50 -12.52 -3.09
C VAL A 352 -25.90 -11.99 -3.33
N SER A 353 -26.73 -12.72 -4.08
CA SER A 353 -28.15 -12.42 -4.19
C SER A 353 -28.98 -13.35 -3.34
N GLN A 354 -30.03 -12.80 -2.77
CA GLN A 354 -31.08 -13.57 -2.12
C GLN A 354 -32.31 -13.54 -3.02
N THR A 355 -32.69 -14.70 -3.55
CA THR A 355 -33.95 -14.81 -4.27
C THR A 355 -35.07 -14.86 -3.25
N GLN A 356 -35.98 -13.88 -3.28
CA GLN A 356 -37.23 -14.02 -2.54
C GLN A 356 -38.01 -15.19 -3.16
N GLY A 357 -37.94 -16.34 -2.49
CA GLY A 357 -38.57 -17.54 -2.97
C GLY A 357 -40.05 -17.32 -3.19
N LYS A 358 -40.54 -17.46 -4.43
CA LYS A 358 -41.95 -17.71 -4.69
C LYS A 358 -42.31 -18.95 -3.88
N HIS A 359 -43.25 -18.81 -2.96
CA HIS A 359 -43.83 -19.92 -2.22
C HIS A 359 -44.30 -21.00 -3.21
N ARG A 360 -43.46 -22.00 -3.48
CA ARG A 360 -43.96 -23.24 -4.03
C ARG A 360 -44.69 -23.92 -2.88
N LYS A 361 -46.01 -23.96 -2.95
CA LYS A 361 -46.81 -24.77 -2.08
C LYS A 361 -46.31 -26.20 -2.25
N ALA A 362 -45.56 -26.68 -1.25
CA ALA A 362 -45.25 -28.07 -1.15
C ALA A 362 -46.52 -28.83 -0.73
N ASP A 363 -46.83 -29.93 -1.37
CA ASP A 363 -48.03 -30.74 -1.23
C ASP A 363 -48.25 -31.39 0.16
N LEU A 364 -47.56 -30.95 1.19
CA LEU A 364 -47.63 -31.46 2.56
C LEU A 364 -47.54 -30.39 3.66
N GLY A 365 -48.08 -29.18 3.44
CA GLY A 365 -48.41 -28.27 4.52
C GLY A 365 -47.28 -27.72 5.40
N ARG A 366 -46.01 -27.89 5.01
CA ARG A 366 -44.86 -27.25 5.67
C ARG A 366 -44.17 -26.31 4.69
N PRO A 367 -44.01 -25.02 5.03
CA PRO A 367 -43.24 -24.09 4.20
C PRO A 367 -41.76 -24.51 4.29
N VAL A 368 -41.20 -25.09 3.22
CA VAL A 368 -39.77 -25.22 3.08
C VAL A 368 -39.26 -23.90 2.49
N ILE A 369 -38.76 -23.05 3.36
CA ILE A 369 -38.03 -21.85 2.96
C ILE A 369 -36.64 -22.31 2.55
N THR A 370 -36.42 -22.58 1.31
CA THR A 370 -35.06 -22.72 0.74
C THR A 370 -34.62 -21.35 0.27
N GLU A 371 -34.02 -20.58 1.15
CA GLU A 371 -33.22 -19.41 0.80
C GLU A 371 -31.95 -19.93 0.13
N ALA A 372 -31.96 -20.07 -1.18
CA ALA A 372 -30.76 -20.36 -1.94
C ALA A 372 -30.02 -19.04 -2.17
N ALA A 373 -29.02 -18.76 -1.34
CA ALA A 373 -28.09 -17.68 -1.59
C ALA A 373 -27.28 -18.00 -2.86
N ARG A 374 -27.34 -17.15 -3.87
CA ARG A 374 -26.57 -17.30 -5.10
C ARG A 374 -25.33 -16.42 -5.00
N HIS A 375 -24.15 -17.03 -5.06
CA HIS A 375 -22.88 -16.32 -5.19
C HIS A 375 -22.60 -16.00 -6.65
N TRP A 376 -22.35 -14.73 -6.93
CA TRP A 376 -21.99 -14.28 -8.25
C TRP A 376 -20.46 -14.27 -8.39
N PRO A 377 -19.90 -14.89 -9.46
CA PRO A 377 -18.46 -14.83 -9.70
C PRO A 377 -18.04 -13.45 -10.23
N ALA A 378 -16.81 -13.04 -9.93
CA ALA A 378 -16.21 -11.83 -10.46
C ALA A 378 -15.89 -12.01 -11.95
N PHE A 379 -16.06 -10.96 -12.75
CA PHE A 379 -15.64 -10.93 -14.14
C PHE A 379 -14.12 -10.70 -14.24
N GLU A 380 -13.40 -11.73 -14.69
CA GLU A 380 -11.97 -11.67 -14.99
C GLU A 380 -11.79 -11.92 -16.49
N SER A 381 -11.65 -10.85 -17.27
CA SER A 381 -11.78 -10.85 -18.73
C SER A 381 -10.96 -11.91 -19.50
N PHE A 382 -9.83 -12.37 -18.96
CA PHE A 382 -8.98 -13.36 -19.64
C PHE A 382 -9.27 -14.81 -19.24
N ARG A 383 -9.83 -15.08 -18.07
CA ARG A 383 -10.21 -16.44 -17.66
C ARG A 383 -11.47 -16.95 -18.34
N HIS A 384 -12.37 -16.06 -18.72
CA HIS A 384 -13.70 -16.44 -19.19
C HIS A 384 -13.77 -16.77 -20.69
N GLN A 385 -12.76 -16.42 -21.48
CA GLN A 385 -12.72 -16.82 -22.89
C GLN A 385 -12.70 -18.35 -23.06
N MET A 386 -12.10 -19.10 -22.16
CA MET A 386 -12.12 -20.57 -22.20
C MET A 386 -13.42 -21.19 -21.66
N GLU A 387 -14.13 -20.50 -20.78
CA GLU A 387 -15.42 -20.94 -20.25
C GLU A 387 -16.60 -20.57 -21.14
N TYR A 388 -16.41 -19.56 -22.00
CA TYR A 388 -17.41 -19.07 -22.96
C TYR A 388 -18.03 -20.17 -23.84
N SER A 389 -17.21 -21.15 -24.23
CA SER A 389 -17.68 -22.27 -25.03
C SER A 389 -18.52 -23.29 -24.25
N ARG A 390 -18.48 -23.25 -22.92
CA ARG A 390 -19.09 -24.29 -22.06
C ARG A 390 -20.34 -23.84 -21.29
N LYS A 391 -20.48 -22.55 -20.92
CA LYS A 391 -21.59 -22.08 -20.07
C LYS A 391 -22.04 -20.67 -20.45
N ARG A 392 -22.92 -20.53 -21.45
CA ARG A 392 -23.52 -19.25 -21.85
C ARG A 392 -24.45 -18.60 -20.81
N GLU A 393 -24.85 -19.32 -19.75
CA GLU A 393 -25.85 -18.85 -18.78
C GLU A 393 -25.25 -18.23 -17.51
N VAL A 394 -23.92 -18.21 -17.35
CA VAL A 394 -23.30 -17.64 -16.15
C VAL A 394 -23.21 -16.13 -16.28
N VAL A 395 -23.75 -15.43 -15.29
CA VAL A 395 -23.66 -13.97 -15.17
C VAL A 395 -22.57 -13.65 -14.13
N TYR A 396 -21.70 -12.71 -14.49
CA TYR A 396 -20.58 -12.24 -13.68
C TYR A 396 -20.85 -10.81 -13.22
N TRP A 397 -20.30 -10.43 -12.07
CA TRP A 397 -20.27 -9.04 -11.68
C TRP A 397 -18.94 -8.38 -12.10
N GLN A 398 -19.03 -7.13 -12.54
CA GLN A 398 -17.89 -6.29 -12.87
C GLN A 398 -17.95 -5.01 -12.06
N HIS A 399 -16.89 -4.72 -11.31
CA HIS A 399 -16.73 -3.46 -10.59
C HIS A 399 -16.12 -2.41 -11.54
N ARG A 400 -16.79 -1.30 -11.71
CA ARG A 400 -16.35 -0.16 -12.50
C ARG A 400 -16.09 1.02 -11.58
N THR A 401 -15.04 1.78 -11.90
CA THR A 401 -14.59 2.93 -11.12
C THR A 401 -14.44 4.12 -12.06
N ARG A 402 -15.02 5.25 -11.70
CA ARG A 402 -14.92 6.50 -12.47
C ARG A 402 -14.51 7.62 -11.50
N THR A 403 -13.79 8.62 -12.00
CA THR A 403 -13.48 9.82 -11.20
C THR A 403 -14.77 10.54 -10.84
N SER A 404 -14.97 10.83 -9.55
CA SER A 404 -16.15 11.54 -9.11
C SER A 404 -16.09 13.01 -9.48
N LEU A 405 -17.22 13.56 -9.92
CA LEU A 405 -17.39 14.98 -10.19
C LEU A 405 -17.77 15.78 -8.93
N PHE A 406 -18.26 15.10 -7.90
CA PHE A 406 -18.86 15.74 -6.72
C PHE A 406 -17.92 15.76 -5.51
N HIS A 407 -16.98 14.83 -5.44
CA HIS A 407 -16.04 14.69 -4.32
C HIS A 407 -14.66 14.23 -4.78
N ARG A 408 -13.67 14.37 -3.93
CA ARG A 408 -12.36 13.75 -4.18
C ARG A 408 -12.48 12.23 -4.03
N GLY A 409 -12.01 11.49 -5.04
CA GLY A 409 -12.08 10.04 -5.08
C GLY A 409 -12.89 9.53 -6.26
N PHE A 410 -13.53 8.39 -6.10
CA PHE A 410 -14.16 7.67 -7.18
C PHE A 410 -15.64 7.38 -6.92
N ASP A 411 -16.42 7.39 -7.99
CA ASP A 411 -17.73 6.80 -8.02
C ASP A 411 -17.59 5.33 -8.45
N HIS A 412 -18.23 4.45 -7.71
CA HIS A 412 -18.17 3.02 -7.90
C HIS A 412 -19.51 2.50 -8.40
N THR A 413 -19.46 1.66 -9.43
CA THR A 413 -20.65 0.99 -9.96
C THR A 413 -20.41 -0.50 -10.10
N LEU A 414 -21.49 -1.26 -10.06
CA LEU A 414 -21.51 -2.70 -10.27
C LEU A 414 -22.33 -3.01 -11.52
N ALA A 415 -21.72 -3.65 -12.51
CA ALA A 415 -22.37 -4.15 -13.69
C ALA A 415 -22.53 -5.67 -13.61
N PHE A 416 -23.59 -6.21 -14.18
CA PHE A 416 -23.81 -7.64 -14.35
C PHE A 416 -23.74 -7.96 -15.82
N ILE A 417 -22.83 -8.86 -16.22
CA ILE A 417 -22.53 -9.17 -17.61
C ILE A 417 -22.31 -10.67 -17.81
N HIS A 418 -22.55 -11.16 -19.02
CA HIS A 418 -22.13 -12.48 -19.45
C HIS A 418 -20.63 -12.53 -19.78
N ALA A 419 -20.09 -13.73 -20.00
CA ALA A 419 -18.68 -13.92 -20.36
C ALA A 419 -18.26 -13.21 -21.67
N ASP A 420 -19.19 -12.93 -22.55
CA ASP A 420 -19.00 -12.18 -23.81
C ASP A 420 -19.16 -10.66 -23.68
N GLY A 421 -19.38 -10.17 -22.45
CA GLY A 421 -19.66 -8.76 -22.18
C GLY A 421 -21.10 -8.32 -22.48
N SER A 422 -21.96 -9.22 -22.95
CA SER A 422 -23.37 -8.92 -23.18
C SER A 422 -24.16 -8.79 -21.88
N LEU A 423 -25.22 -7.99 -21.91
CA LEU A 423 -26.10 -7.83 -20.76
C LEU A 423 -27.00 -9.08 -20.61
N PRO A 424 -27.26 -9.53 -19.38
CA PRO A 424 -28.17 -10.62 -19.12
C PRO A 424 -29.61 -10.24 -19.45
N ASP A 425 -30.40 -11.24 -19.90
CA ASP A 425 -31.81 -11.04 -20.16
C ASP A 425 -32.56 -10.61 -18.88
N ALA A 426 -33.41 -9.60 -19.01
CA ALA A 426 -34.21 -9.05 -17.91
C ALA A 426 -35.04 -10.11 -17.17
N SER A 427 -35.42 -11.20 -17.83
CA SER A 427 -36.18 -12.29 -17.24
C SER A 427 -35.38 -13.14 -16.24
N LEU A 428 -34.04 -13.16 -16.32
CA LEU A 428 -33.18 -13.98 -15.50
C LEU A 428 -32.90 -13.38 -14.11
N LEU A 429 -33.07 -12.09 -13.95
CA LEU A 429 -32.66 -11.33 -12.77
C LEU A 429 -33.82 -10.65 -12.01
N ASN A 430 -35.08 -10.96 -12.34
CA ASN A 430 -36.28 -10.27 -11.81
C ASN A 430 -36.34 -10.23 -10.28
N ASN A 431 -36.35 -9.02 -9.70
CA ASN A 431 -36.54 -8.71 -8.28
C ASN A 431 -35.55 -9.41 -7.33
N GLU A 432 -34.31 -9.63 -7.77
CA GLU A 432 -33.26 -10.09 -6.88
C GLU A 432 -32.69 -8.91 -6.07
N VAL A 433 -32.53 -9.12 -4.78
CA VAL A 433 -31.80 -8.20 -3.89
C VAL A 433 -30.37 -8.70 -3.76
N VAL A 434 -29.44 -7.85 -4.13
CA VAL A 434 -28.01 -8.16 -4.08
C VAL A 434 -27.38 -7.50 -2.86
N SER A 435 -26.69 -8.32 -2.05
CA SER A 435 -25.86 -7.89 -0.94
C SER A 435 -24.40 -7.95 -1.36
N VAL A 436 -23.66 -6.88 -1.11
CA VAL A 436 -22.25 -6.76 -1.49
C VAL A 436 -21.39 -6.57 -0.26
N SER A 437 -20.42 -7.45 -0.08
CA SER A 437 -19.39 -7.31 0.96
C SER A 437 -18.20 -6.53 0.41
N LEU A 438 -17.78 -5.52 1.14
CA LEU A 438 -16.74 -4.58 0.76
C LEU A 438 -15.59 -4.57 1.76
N THR A 439 -14.42 -4.15 1.31
CA THR A 439 -13.39 -3.56 2.14
C THR A 439 -13.40 -2.05 1.91
N CYS A 440 -13.56 -1.28 2.99
CA CYS A 440 -13.69 0.17 2.92
C CYS A 440 -12.60 0.89 3.69
N THR A 441 -12.47 2.20 3.41
CA THR A 441 -11.69 3.18 4.17
C THR A 441 -12.61 4.27 4.70
N ASN A 442 -12.11 5.08 5.65
CA ASN A 442 -12.83 6.27 6.14
C ASN A 442 -12.44 7.56 5.38
N ARG A 443 -12.01 7.45 4.12
CA ARG A 443 -11.58 8.59 3.29
C ARG A 443 -10.60 9.53 4.01
N GLU A 444 -10.89 10.83 4.07
CA GLU A 444 -10.04 11.85 4.71
C GLU A 444 -10.28 12.02 6.23
N LEU A 445 -11.27 11.35 6.81
CA LEU A 445 -11.55 11.45 8.24
C LEU A 445 -10.35 11.14 9.14
N PRO A 446 -9.53 10.11 8.86
CA PRO A 446 -8.35 9.79 9.67
C PRO A 446 -7.33 10.92 9.77
N VAL A 447 -7.26 11.83 8.80
CA VAL A 447 -6.28 12.93 8.79
C VAL A 447 -6.51 13.92 9.93
N GLN A 448 -7.73 13.99 10.47
CA GLN A 448 -8.10 14.87 11.57
C GLN A 448 -7.68 14.33 12.93
N LEU A 449 -7.35 13.04 13.00
CA LEU A 449 -6.96 12.39 14.24
C LEU A 449 -5.57 12.84 14.69
N ARG A 450 -5.41 12.94 16.00
CA ARG A 450 -4.15 13.26 16.67
C ARG A 450 -3.55 12.00 17.30
N PRO A 451 -2.25 12.01 17.62
CA PRO A 451 -1.68 10.97 18.48
C PRO A 451 -2.49 10.82 19.76
N GLY A 452 -2.85 9.58 20.13
CA GLY A 452 -3.65 9.25 21.31
C GLY A 452 -5.15 9.14 21.08
N ASP A 453 -5.70 9.40 19.88
CA ASP A 453 -7.14 9.34 19.61
C ASP A 453 -7.66 7.92 19.31
N ILE A 454 -6.78 6.99 18.90
CA ILE A 454 -7.14 5.60 18.61
C ILE A 454 -6.89 4.78 19.88
N THR A 455 -7.94 4.51 20.65
CA THR A 455 -7.88 3.84 21.95
C THR A 455 -8.97 2.79 22.15
N GLY A 456 -9.92 2.68 21.22
CA GLY A 456 -11.01 1.72 21.27
C GLY A 456 -10.66 0.43 20.52
N THR A 457 -11.08 -0.73 21.02
CA THR A 457 -10.97 -2.01 20.33
C THR A 457 -12.29 -2.76 20.38
N THR A 458 -12.55 -3.55 19.35
CA THR A 458 -13.64 -4.53 19.33
C THR A 458 -13.17 -5.89 19.82
N GLY A 459 -11.86 -6.06 20.04
CA GLY A 459 -11.22 -7.32 20.44
C GLY A 459 -11.35 -7.62 21.94
N LYS A 460 -11.04 -8.88 22.30
CA LYS A 460 -11.09 -9.37 23.70
C LYS A 460 -9.88 -8.95 24.55
N ASN A 461 -8.82 -8.40 23.93
CA ASN A 461 -7.53 -8.14 24.57
C ASN A 461 -7.44 -6.76 25.27
N ALA A 462 -8.53 -6.02 25.31
CA ALA A 462 -8.60 -4.68 25.94
C ALA A 462 -8.28 -4.62 27.43
N SER A 463 -8.26 -5.76 28.12
CA SER A 463 -8.04 -5.82 29.57
C SER A 463 -6.58 -5.98 29.97
N VAL A 464 -5.68 -6.37 29.06
CA VAL A 464 -4.29 -6.73 29.36
C VAL A 464 -3.31 -5.59 29.06
N ALA A 465 -3.63 -4.73 28.10
CA ALA A 465 -2.77 -3.60 27.74
C ALA A 465 -3.62 -2.41 27.27
N SER A 466 -3.14 -1.21 27.56
CA SER A 466 -3.63 -0.01 26.90
C SER A 466 -2.89 0.20 25.58
N PHE A 467 -3.52 0.85 24.60
CA PHE A 467 -2.88 1.20 23.35
C PHE A 467 -3.29 2.58 22.87
N ARG A 468 -2.46 3.14 22.00
CA ARG A 468 -2.71 4.43 21.36
C ARG A 468 -1.97 4.51 20.04
N ASN A 469 -2.44 5.38 19.15
CA ASN A 469 -1.61 5.76 18.00
C ASN A 469 -0.55 6.78 18.45
N ILE A 470 0.67 6.58 18.00
CA ILE A 470 1.81 7.46 18.33
C ILE A 470 2.12 8.44 17.20
N THR A 471 1.68 8.17 16.00
CA THR A 471 1.83 9.06 14.84
C THR A 471 0.48 9.58 14.38
N ARG A 472 0.49 10.71 13.66
CA ARG A 472 -0.70 11.16 12.94
C ARG A 472 -0.96 10.22 11.76
N PRO A 473 -2.21 9.82 11.50
CA PRO A 473 -2.52 9.07 10.31
C PRO A 473 -2.14 9.83 9.04
N THR A 474 -1.59 9.09 8.06
CA THR A 474 -1.23 9.64 6.77
C THR A 474 -2.46 10.05 5.98
N ARG A 475 -2.30 10.99 5.03
CA ARG A 475 -3.37 11.33 4.10
C ARG A 475 -3.60 10.18 3.12
N PRO A 476 -4.85 9.78 2.84
CA PRO A 476 -5.14 8.81 1.80
C PRO A 476 -4.78 9.38 0.42
N LEU A 477 -4.32 8.51 -0.48
CA LEU A 477 -3.93 8.87 -1.84
C LEU A 477 -4.77 8.06 -2.83
N TRP A 478 -5.42 8.75 -3.76
CA TRP A 478 -6.16 8.10 -4.83
C TRP A 478 -5.27 7.82 -6.04
N PRO A 479 -5.46 6.69 -6.73
CA PRO A 479 -4.75 6.44 -7.98
C PRO A 479 -5.22 7.43 -9.06
N VAL A 480 -4.33 7.74 -9.98
CA VAL A 480 -4.69 8.46 -11.21
C VAL A 480 -5.21 7.42 -12.19
N ILE A 481 -6.46 7.60 -12.64
CA ILE A 481 -7.12 6.72 -13.62
C ILE A 481 -6.92 7.27 -15.04
N ASP A 482 -5.80 7.89 -15.32
CA ASP A 482 -5.48 8.42 -16.64
C ASP A 482 -4.79 7.34 -17.49
N GLY A 483 -5.30 7.14 -18.71
CA GLY A 483 -4.81 6.12 -19.63
C GLY A 483 -3.33 6.24 -19.99
N SER A 484 -2.77 7.45 -20.01
CA SER A 484 -1.35 7.68 -20.30
C SER A 484 -0.41 7.06 -19.26
N LEU A 485 -0.74 7.20 -17.97
CA LEU A 485 0.02 6.60 -16.87
C LEU A 485 -0.10 5.08 -16.84
N HIS A 486 -1.25 4.54 -17.22
CA HIS A 486 -1.46 3.11 -17.31
C HIS A 486 -0.58 2.44 -18.37
N TRP A 487 -0.43 3.06 -19.54
CA TRP A 487 0.46 2.56 -20.57
C TRP A 487 1.93 2.62 -20.16
N SER A 488 2.35 3.69 -19.46
CA SER A 488 3.70 3.80 -18.89
C SER A 488 3.95 2.66 -17.89
N LEU A 489 3.00 2.38 -17.01
CA LEU A 489 3.10 1.28 -16.05
C LEU A 489 3.16 -0.08 -16.74
N LEU A 490 2.25 -0.37 -17.69
CA LEU A 490 2.22 -1.64 -18.42
C LEU A 490 3.51 -1.83 -19.22
N SER A 491 4.03 -0.76 -19.82
CA SER A 491 5.34 -0.77 -20.48
C SER A 491 6.47 -1.09 -19.49
N ALA A 492 6.47 -0.45 -18.33
CA ALA A 492 7.45 -0.71 -17.27
C ALA A 492 7.38 -2.15 -16.72
N MET A 493 6.17 -2.72 -16.60
CA MET A 493 5.99 -4.12 -16.16
C MET A 493 6.39 -5.14 -17.24
N ASN A 494 6.34 -4.77 -18.52
CA ASN A 494 6.80 -5.60 -19.64
C ASN A 494 8.29 -5.45 -19.93
N LEU A 495 9.00 -4.57 -19.21
CA LEU A 495 10.44 -4.44 -19.37
C LEU A 495 11.10 -5.77 -19.01
N ASN A 496 11.72 -6.37 -20.01
CA ASN A 496 12.60 -7.50 -19.79
C ASN A 496 13.77 -7.05 -18.91
N TYR A 497 14.31 -7.97 -18.13
CA TYR A 497 15.49 -7.80 -17.32
C TYR A 497 16.61 -6.97 -18.02
N LEU A 498 16.82 -7.14 -19.34
CA LEU A 498 17.79 -6.38 -20.13
C LEU A 498 17.49 -4.87 -20.21
N SER A 499 16.24 -4.48 -20.08
CA SER A 499 15.83 -3.07 -20.17
C SER A 499 16.00 -2.32 -18.85
N LEU A 500 16.04 -3.02 -17.72
CA LEU A 500 16.29 -2.44 -16.38
C LEU A 500 17.77 -2.30 -16.04
N LEU A 501 18.67 -2.67 -16.98
CA LEU A 501 20.09 -2.41 -16.87
C LEU A 501 20.45 -0.93 -17.04
N ASP A 502 19.48 -0.13 -17.49
CA ASP A 502 19.61 1.32 -17.65
C ASP A 502 19.04 2.06 -16.43
N ALA A 503 19.82 3.00 -15.92
CA ALA A 503 19.43 3.84 -14.79
C ALA A 503 18.13 4.63 -15.07
N ASP A 504 17.94 5.09 -16.29
CA ASP A 504 16.76 5.88 -16.66
C ASP A 504 15.47 5.04 -16.69
N ALA A 505 15.57 3.79 -17.12
CA ALA A 505 14.46 2.85 -17.05
C ALA A 505 14.08 2.55 -15.58
N LEU A 506 15.08 2.35 -14.70
CA LEU A 506 14.84 2.15 -13.27
C LEU A 506 14.17 3.38 -12.64
N LYS A 507 14.62 4.60 -12.95
CA LYS A 507 14.01 5.85 -12.49
C LYS A 507 12.54 5.95 -12.88
N GLN A 508 12.21 5.64 -14.13
CA GLN A 508 10.82 5.66 -14.62
C GLN A 508 9.94 4.65 -13.88
N VAL A 509 10.46 3.45 -13.64
CA VAL A 509 9.73 2.44 -12.85
C VAL A 509 9.48 2.94 -11.44
N ILE A 510 10.49 3.43 -10.75
CA ILE A 510 10.37 3.94 -9.37
C ILE A 510 9.36 5.11 -9.32
N ALA A 511 9.41 6.04 -10.29
CA ALA A 511 8.51 7.18 -10.37
C ALA A 511 7.03 6.79 -10.39
N ASN A 512 6.68 5.66 -11.03
CA ASN A 512 5.29 5.15 -11.07
C ASN A 512 4.77 4.72 -9.69
N PHE A 513 5.65 4.45 -8.72
CA PHE A 513 5.27 4.04 -7.36
C PHE A 513 5.13 5.20 -6.39
N ASP A 514 5.74 6.35 -6.66
CA ASP A 514 5.67 7.52 -5.79
C ASP A 514 4.38 8.33 -6.01
N ARG A 515 3.31 7.88 -5.37
CA ARG A 515 2.01 8.56 -5.42
C ARG A 515 1.99 9.89 -4.70
N HIS A 516 2.85 10.09 -3.70
CA HIS A 516 2.96 11.39 -3.03
C HIS A 516 3.45 12.47 -4.00
N ALA A 517 4.38 12.14 -4.88
CA ALA A 517 4.86 13.03 -5.92
C ALA A 517 3.74 13.47 -6.89
N ILE A 518 2.81 12.56 -7.22
CA ILE A 518 1.70 12.88 -8.14
C ILE A 518 0.74 13.92 -7.52
N HIS A 519 0.51 13.87 -6.21
CA HIS A 519 -0.51 14.70 -5.54
C HIS A 519 0.05 16.00 -4.94
N HIS A 520 1.37 16.08 -4.71
CA HIS A 520 2.01 17.21 -4.02
C HIS A 520 3.21 17.74 -4.79
N PRO A 521 3.16 18.98 -5.35
CA PRO A 521 4.25 19.53 -6.16
C PRO A 521 5.61 19.63 -5.45
N GLN A 522 5.61 19.84 -4.12
CA GLN A 522 6.85 19.88 -3.33
C GLN A 522 7.46 18.47 -3.21
N MET A 523 6.64 17.47 -2.95
CA MET A 523 7.09 16.07 -2.89
C MET A 523 7.56 15.60 -4.27
N ALA A 524 6.90 16.02 -5.34
CA ALA A 524 7.34 15.74 -6.71
C ALA A 524 8.76 16.23 -6.99
N ARG A 525 9.10 17.43 -6.54
CA ARG A 525 10.46 17.98 -6.70
C ARG A 525 11.50 17.19 -5.91
N LEU A 526 11.20 16.85 -4.64
CA LEU A 526 12.09 16.05 -3.80
C LEU A 526 12.28 14.65 -4.35
N SER A 527 11.20 14.01 -4.79
CA SER A 527 11.26 12.71 -5.44
C SER A 527 12.09 12.74 -6.71
N GLN A 528 11.87 13.75 -7.57
CA GLN A 528 12.64 13.92 -8.79
C GLN A 528 14.13 14.11 -8.49
N GLN A 529 14.48 14.94 -7.51
CA GLN A 529 15.87 15.14 -7.09
C GLN A 529 16.53 13.83 -6.62
N LYS A 530 15.81 13.01 -5.85
CA LYS A 530 16.30 11.71 -5.41
C LYS A 530 16.45 10.71 -6.56
N LEU A 531 15.55 10.74 -7.54
CA LEU A 531 15.67 9.92 -8.75
C LEU A 531 16.85 10.39 -9.63
N ASP A 532 17.02 11.69 -9.78
CA ASP A 532 18.14 12.26 -10.56
C ASP A 532 19.49 11.96 -9.92
N ALA A 533 19.54 11.82 -8.59
CA ALA A 533 20.73 11.41 -7.84
C ALA A 533 21.20 9.99 -8.13
N ILE A 534 20.38 9.14 -8.73
CA ILE A 534 20.80 7.84 -9.27
C ILE A 534 21.58 8.11 -10.55
N GLU A 535 22.90 8.10 -10.47
CA GLU A 535 23.77 8.46 -11.61
C GLU A 535 23.95 7.32 -12.59
N ARG A 536 24.18 6.11 -12.07
CA ARG A 536 24.58 4.96 -12.89
C ARG A 536 24.11 3.65 -12.30
N LEU A 537 23.66 2.75 -13.16
CA LEU A 537 23.37 1.35 -12.83
C LEU A 537 24.20 0.45 -13.77
N GLU A 538 25.09 -0.33 -13.20
CA GLU A 538 25.87 -1.31 -13.93
C GLU A 538 25.51 -2.71 -13.48
N THR A 539 25.17 -3.58 -14.42
CA THR A 539 24.86 -4.98 -14.11
C THR A 539 25.80 -5.91 -14.86
N THR A 540 26.41 -6.82 -14.12
CA THR A 540 27.33 -7.82 -14.65
C THR A 540 26.85 -9.21 -14.28
N PRO A 541 26.97 -10.21 -15.19
CA PRO A 541 26.73 -11.60 -14.85
C PRO A 541 27.81 -12.12 -13.92
N VAL A 542 27.41 -12.86 -12.90
CA VAL A 542 28.32 -13.48 -11.91
C VAL A 542 27.91 -14.93 -11.67
N ASP A 543 28.93 -15.83 -11.64
CA ASP A 543 28.71 -17.23 -11.31
C ASP A 543 29.07 -17.48 -9.83
N ARG A 544 28.20 -18.16 -9.09
CA ARG A 544 28.41 -18.57 -7.70
C ARG A 544 28.10 -20.04 -7.47
N LEU A 545 28.78 -20.64 -6.51
CA LEU A 545 28.56 -22.03 -6.11
C LEU A 545 27.52 -22.06 -4.96
N PHE A 546 26.32 -22.57 -5.23
CA PHE A 546 25.35 -22.90 -4.23
C PHE A 546 25.35 -24.40 -3.97
N THR A 547 25.72 -24.82 -2.77
CA THR A 547 25.84 -26.25 -2.40
C THR A 547 26.62 -27.08 -3.39
N GLY A 548 27.67 -26.48 -4.00
CA GLY A 548 28.54 -27.15 -4.99
C GLY A 548 28.05 -27.10 -6.44
N ILE A 549 26.88 -26.50 -6.70
CA ILE A 549 26.33 -26.34 -8.04
C ILE A 549 26.59 -24.90 -8.51
N PRO A 550 27.20 -24.70 -9.69
CA PRO A 550 27.40 -23.37 -10.24
C PRO A 550 26.02 -22.79 -10.66
N VAL A 551 25.67 -21.66 -10.09
CA VAL A 551 24.45 -20.90 -10.43
C VAL A 551 24.91 -19.56 -11.00
N ARG A 552 24.35 -19.20 -12.15
CA ARG A 552 24.58 -17.90 -12.77
C ARG A 552 23.58 -16.89 -12.26
N GLY A 553 24.09 -15.77 -11.79
CA GLY A 553 23.29 -14.66 -11.28
C GLY A 553 23.73 -13.33 -11.87
N LEU A 554 23.22 -12.27 -11.28
CA LEU A 554 23.44 -10.90 -11.66
C LEU A 554 23.93 -10.09 -10.46
N ALA A 555 24.96 -9.32 -10.67
CA ALA A 555 25.43 -8.32 -9.72
C ALA A 555 25.21 -6.93 -10.31
N SER A 556 24.36 -6.13 -9.66
CA SER A 556 24.12 -4.74 -10.03
C SER A 556 24.84 -3.82 -9.06
N THR A 557 25.51 -2.80 -9.61
CA THR A 557 26.13 -1.71 -8.84
C THR A 557 25.39 -0.42 -9.17
N LEU A 558 24.79 0.18 -8.14
CA LEU A 558 24.02 1.41 -8.23
C LEU A 558 24.84 2.55 -7.60
N SER A 559 25.21 3.54 -8.40
CA SER A 559 25.92 4.74 -7.95
C SER A 559 24.90 5.85 -7.64
N ILE A 560 24.93 6.37 -6.41
CA ILE A 560 23.97 7.37 -5.93
C ILE A 560 24.73 8.57 -5.35
N HIS A 561 24.31 9.78 -5.73
CA HIS A 561 24.79 11.03 -5.15
C HIS A 561 24.04 11.34 -3.84
N PRO A 562 24.71 11.66 -2.72
CA PRO A 562 24.07 11.77 -1.41
C PRO A 562 23.25 13.05 -1.19
N GLU A 563 23.50 14.13 -1.94
CA GLU A 563 22.98 15.49 -1.66
C GLU A 563 21.44 15.55 -1.44
N PRO A 564 20.56 14.89 -2.23
CA PRO A 564 19.12 14.98 -2.01
C PRO A 564 18.60 14.10 -0.87
N PHE A 565 19.42 13.23 -0.31
CA PHE A 565 19.04 12.34 0.79
C PHE A 565 19.32 13.00 2.14
N VAL A 566 18.50 12.67 3.12
CA VAL A 566 18.67 13.18 4.50
C VAL A 566 20.02 12.73 5.08
N CYS A 567 20.41 11.48 4.80
CA CYS A 567 21.68 10.89 5.23
C CYS A 567 21.95 9.58 4.49
N GLU A 568 23.13 8.99 4.71
CA GLU A 568 23.53 7.68 4.17
C GLU A 568 22.59 6.55 4.58
N GLY A 569 21.97 6.64 5.76
CA GLY A 569 20.99 5.68 6.23
C GLY A 569 19.72 5.62 5.38
N GLU A 570 19.27 6.77 4.83
CA GLU A 570 18.14 6.78 3.88
C GLU A 570 18.54 6.10 2.55
N MET A 571 19.76 6.34 2.06
CA MET A 571 20.28 5.67 0.86
C MET A 571 20.38 4.15 1.08
N TYR A 572 20.82 3.73 2.27
CA TYR A 572 20.91 2.31 2.64
C TYR A 572 19.52 1.67 2.66
N LEU A 573 18.53 2.30 3.27
CA LEU A 573 17.15 1.80 3.30
C LEU A 573 16.56 1.69 1.88
N LEU A 574 16.78 2.70 1.02
CA LEU A 574 16.40 2.63 -0.39
C LEU A 574 17.08 1.45 -1.09
N GLY A 575 18.37 1.25 -0.86
CA GLY A 575 19.13 0.12 -1.37
C GLY A 575 18.56 -1.23 -0.93
N ALA A 576 18.16 -1.35 0.33
CA ALA A 576 17.49 -2.55 0.85
C ALA A 576 16.18 -2.83 0.11
N VAL A 577 15.35 -1.82 -0.10
CA VAL A 577 14.09 -1.92 -0.87
C VAL A 577 14.38 -2.31 -2.32
N LEU A 578 15.35 -1.67 -2.97
CA LEU A 578 15.71 -1.96 -4.35
C LEU A 578 16.35 -3.36 -4.51
N SER A 579 17.06 -3.87 -3.51
CA SER A 579 17.57 -5.24 -3.49
C SER A 579 16.45 -6.27 -3.59
N HIS A 580 15.33 -6.04 -2.87
CA HIS A 580 14.15 -6.89 -2.98
C HIS A 580 13.43 -6.72 -4.32
N PHE A 581 13.37 -5.49 -4.81
CA PHE A 581 12.71 -5.19 -6.08
C PHE A 581 13.45 -5.80 -7.27
N LEU A 582 14.76 -5.59 -7.37
CA LEU A 582 15.56 -6.09 -8.50
C LEU A 582 15.67 -7.61 -8.55
N SER A 583 15.50 -8.31 -7.42
CA SER A 583 15.46 -9.79 -7.41
C SER A 583 14.30 -10.37 -8.22
N LEU A 584 13.24 -9.59 -8.46
CA LEU A 584 12.10 -10.02 -9.30
C LEU A 584 12.50 -10.32 -10.74
N TYR A 585 13.50 -9.63 -11.24
CA TYR A 585 13.95 -9.74 -12.62
C TYR A 585 14.98 -10.86 -12.83
N ALA A 586 15.43 -11.50 -11.74
CA ALA A 586 16.22 -12.72 -11.84
C ALA A 586 15.30 -13.94 -12.04
N SER A 587 15.71 -14.88 -12.87
CA SER A 587 14.96 -16.13 -13.09
C SER A 587 14.95 -17.02 -11.84
N VAL A 588 13.99 -17.95 -11.73
CA VAL A 588 13.84 -18.87 -10.57
C VAL A 588 15.11 -19.63 -10.24
N ASN A 589 15.94 -19.94 -11.25
CA ASN A 589 17.22 -20.66 -11.07
C ASN A 589 18.44 -19.73 -11.08
N SER A 590 18.22 -18.44 -10.78
CA SER A 590 19.23 -17.40 -10.75
C SER A 590 19.13 -16.61 -9.46
N PHE A 591 20.09 -15.72 -9.23
CA PHE A 591 20.09 -14.81 -8.09
C PHE A 591 20.44 -13.39 -8.53
N HIS A 592 20.07 -12.43 -7.72
CA HIS A 592 20.45 -11.03 -7.87
C HIS A 592 21.20 -10.55 -6.63
N MET A 593 22.25 -9.77 -6.84
CA MET A 593 23.02 -9.07 -5.80
C MET A 593 22.99 -7.58 -6.10
N LEU A 594 22.76 -6.77 -5.10
CA LEU A 594 22.85 -5.31 -5.23
C LEU A 594 24.03 -4.77 -4.41
N THR A 595 24.79 -3.88 -5.01
CA THR A 595 25.75 -3.01 -4.33
C THR A 595 25.34 -1.57 -4.57
N VAL A 596 25.20 -0.77 -3.54
CA VAL A 596 25.00 0.67 -3.64
C VAL A 596 26.30 1.37 -3.25
N VAL A 597 26.71 2.33 -4.07
CA VAL A 597 27.92 3.11 -3.88
C VAL A 597 27.53 4.59 -3.72
N ASN A 598 27.95 5.19 -2.64
CA ASN A 598 27.89 6.62 -2.44
C ASN A 598 29.01 7.27 -3.28
N THR A 599 28.65 8.13 -4.24
CA THR A 599 29.64 8.70 -5.18
C THR A 599 30.56 9.73 -4.53
N GLU A 600 30.18 10.31 -3.39
CA GLU A 600 30.99 11.31 -2.68
C GLU A 600 31.94 10.64 -1.67
N SER A 601 31.40 9.81 -0.75
CA SER A 601 32.22 9.15 0.28
C SER A 601 32.93 7.90 -0.22
N GLN A 602 32.58 7.37 -1.40
CA GLN A 602 33.03 6.09 -1.95
C GLN A 602 32.71 4.88 -1.02
N GLU A 603 31.83 5.06 -0.05
CA GLU A 603 31.32 3.94 0.74
C GLU A 603 30.40 3.06 -0.10
N SER A 604 30.48 1.75 0.11
CA SER A 604 29.67 0.79 -0.62
C SER A 604 29.01 -0.20 0.33
N TRP A 605 27.73 -0.42 0.13
CA TRP A 605 26.93 -1.40 0.88
C TRP A 605 26.49 -2.53 -0.05
N LYS A 606 26.56 -3.77 0.46
CA LYS A 606 26.26 -4.97 -0.33
C LYS A 606 25.18 -5.78 0.35
N TRP A 607 24.13 -6.08 -0.40
CA TRP A 607 23.09 -6.99 0.06
C TRP A 607 23.37 -8.42 -0.37
N ALA A 608 23.00 -9.38 0.48
CA ALA A 608 23.14 -10.80 0.20
C ALA A 608 22.38 -11.22 -1.07
N GLU A 609 22.79 -12.35 -1.63
CA GLU A 609 22.13 -12.93 -2.80
C GLU A 609 20.67 -13.23 -2.52
N ARG A 610 19.79 -12.79 -3.43
CA ARG A 610 18.38 -13.10 -3.42
C ARG A 610 18.02 -13.96 -4.62
N THR A 611 17.39 -15.09 -4.37
CA THR A 611 16.90 -15.96 -5.44
C THR A 611 15.83 -15.26 -6.25
N GLY A 612 15.89 -15.41 -7.57
CA GLY A 612 14.90 -14.88 -8.47
C GLY A 612 13.56 -15.61 -8.34
N GLN A 613 12.49 -14.91 -8.66
CA GLN A 613 11.12 -15.42 -8.63
C GLN A 613 10.46 -15.41 -10.01
N HIS A 614 11.17 -14.95 -11.04
CA HIS A 614 10.63 -14.87 -12.39
C HIS A 614 10.60 -16.26 -13.04
N PRO A 615 9.43 -16.80 -13.47
CA PRO A 615 9.38 -18.07 -14.14
C PRO A 615 10.15 -17.99 -15.47
N LEU A 616 10.87 -19.05 -15.79
CA LEU A 616 11.45 -19.21 -17.12
C LEU A 616 10.29 -19.39 -18.12
N ILE A 617 10.11 -18.42 -19.02
CA ILE A 617 9.18 -18.52 -20.15
C ILE A 617 9.85 -19.30 -21.27
#